data_69d49e478381416cb7fd80ce6a1e44ec
#
_entry.id   69d49e478381416cb7fd80ce6a1e44ec
#
_cell.length_a   1.000
_cell.length_b   1.000
_cell.length_c   1.000
_cell.angle_alpha   90.00
_cell.angle_beta   90.00
_cell.angle_gamma   90.00
#
_symmetry.space_group_name_H-M   'P 1'
#
loop_
_entity.id
_entity.type
_entity.pdbx_description
1 polymer ?
#
loop_
_entity_poly.entity_id
_entity_poly.type
_entity_poly.pdbx_seq_one_letter_code
_entity_poly.pdbx_strand_id
1 'polypeptide(L)'
;TWMGSGAPLLDISQEQVVQFETAVRPVPQFDPENPKMISQGPSVCIFNKSDPQEVLASWLFAQFLLTNDVQIAYAGTEGYVPVTTKAQESEAYQDYLRRAGQDSDHYDIKIAASQLLLNNTGNTFVTPVFNGSASLRAAAGQMIEETAKSVLRKQNVDAASIDALFEKMISLYRLDQIETGDTRAELGPLPAESRALLWALGLCW
;
A
#
# COMPACT_ATOMS: atom_id res chain seq x y z
N THR A 1 -0.03 2.35 -6.47
CA THR A 1 0.61 1.75 -7.66
C THR A 1 0.36 0.26 -7.58
N TRP A 2 -0.55 -0.23 -8.37
CA TRP A 2 -0.74 -1.66 -8.50
C TRP A 2 0.42 -2.20 -9.35
N MET A 3 1.34 -2.87 -8.71
CA MET A 3 2.21 -3.79 -9.41
C MET A 3 1.43 -5.09 -9.50
N GLY A 4 0.58 -5.19 -10.50
CA GLY A 4 -0.03 -6.45 -10.84
C GLY A 4 1.07 -7.48 -11.14
N SER A 5 0.73 -8.74 -11.04
CA SER A 5 1.60 -9.79 -11.53
C SER A 5 2.11 -9.34 -12.90
N GLY A 6 3.39 -9.19 -13.07
CA GLY A 6 3.97 -8.83 -14.38
C GLY A 6 3.75 -9.90 -15.44
N ALA A 7 2.87 -10.87 -15.17
CA ALA A 7 2.44 -11.86 -16.14
C ALA A 7 1.69 -11.15 -17.26
N PRO A 8 2.13 -11.26 -18.51
CA PRO A 8 1.34 -10.81 -19.64
C PRO A 8 -0.02 -11.51 -19.58
N LEU A 9 -1.10 -10.77 -19.82
CA LEU A 9 -2.44 -11.33 -20.05
C LEU A 9 -2.37 -12.11 -21.37
N LEU A 10 -1.85 -13.32 -21.34
CA LEU A 10 -1.49 -14.13 -22.50
C LEU A 10 -2.62 -15.06 -22.93
N ASP A 11 -3.87 -14.67 -22.78
CA ASP A 11 -4.97 -15.45 -23.33
C ASP A 11 -5.83 -14.62 -24.30
N ILE A 12 -5.14 -13.89 -25.18
CA ILE A 12 -5.78 -13.29 -26.36
C ILE A 12 -5.46 -14.22 -27.51
N SER A 13 -6.49 -14.68 -28.23
CA SER A 13 -6.35 -15.49 -29.45
C SER A 13 -5.27 -14.86 -30.35
N GLN A 14 -4.37 -15.67 -30.88
CA GLN A 14 -3.19 -15.25 -31.63
C GLN A 14 -3.46 -14.31 -32.82
N GLU A 15 -4.71 -14.12 -33.17
CA GLU A 15 -5.14 -13.29 -34.33
C GLU A 15 -5.19 -11.77 -34.05
N GLN A 16 -5.09 -11.34 -32.79
CA GLN A 16 -5.18 -9.91 -32.41
C GLN A 16 -4.16 -9.50 -31.35
N VAL A 17 -2.93 -9.99 -31.44
CA VAL A 17 -1.86 -9.56 -30.52
C VAL A 17 -1.43 -8.15 -30.90
N VAL A 18 -1.85 -7.16 -30.12
CA VAL A 18 -1.27 -5.82 -30.19
C VAL A 18 0.12 -5.91 -29.57
N GLN A 19 1.14 -5.74 -30.39
CA GLN A 19 2.52 -5.64 -29.86
C GLN A 19 2.66 -4.31 -29.12
N PHE A 20 2.97 -4.39 -27.83
CA PHE A 20 3.29 -3.22 -27.02
C PHE A 20 4.55 -3.52 -26.19
N GLU A 21 5.31 -2.49 -25.94
CA GLU A 21 6.45 -2.54 -25.03
C GLU A 21 6.01 -2.11 -23.64
N THR A 22 6.39 -2.91 -22.62
CA THR A 22 6.13 -2.58 -21.23
C THR A 22 7.38 -1.98 -20.60
N ALA A 23 7.23 -0.87 -19.92
CA ALA A 23 8.33 -0.21 -19.20
C ALA A 23 7.94 0.03 -17.72
N VAL A 24 8.92 -0.17 -16.84
CA VAL A 24 8.78 0.15 -15.41
C VAL A 24 9.31 1.56 -15.18
N ARG A 25 8.52 2.40 -14.54
CA ARG A 25 8.87 3.78 -14.19
C ARG A 25 8.37 4.11 -12.79
N PRO A 26 9.02 5.03 -12.06
CA PRO A 26 8.48 5.58 -10.82
C PRO A 26 7.12 6.23 -11.05
N VAL A 27 6.27 6.22 -10.03
CA VAL A 27 5.03 7.00 -10.04
C VAL A 27 5.40 8.48 -10.14
N PRO A 28 4.70 9.27 -10.98
CA PRO A 28 4.89 10.72 -11.01
C PRO A 28 4.78 11.33 -9.62
N GLN A 29 5.70 12.23 -9.31
CA GLN A 29 5.81 12.88 -8.01
C GLN A 29 5.46 14.35 -8.13
N PHE A 30 4.79 14.90 -7.11
CA PHE A 30 4.57 16.34 -6.98
C PHE A 30 5.90 17.07 -6.71
N ASP A 31 6.71 16.49 -5.82
CA ASP A 31 8.07 16.97 -5.50
C ASP A 31 9.07 15.84 -5.82
N PRO A 32 9.77 15.92 -6.96
CA PRO A 32 10.76 14.90 -7.32
C PRO A 32 11.96 14.82 -6.38
N GLU A 33 12.29 15.90 -5.66
CA GLU A 33 13.40 15.93 -4.71
C GLU A 33 13.05 15.19 -3.41
N ASN A 34 11.75 15.09 -3.08
CA ASN A 34 11.25 14.38 -1.92
C ASN A 34 10.19 13.34 -2.32
N PRO A 35 10.55 12.32 -3.10
CA PRO A 35 9.60 11.37 -3.61
C PRO A 35 8.91 10.60 -2.47
N LYS A 36 7.61 10.36 -2.61
CA LYS A 36 6.81 9.61 -1.65
C LYS A 36 6.06 8.48 -2.35
N MET A 37 6.10 7.32 -1.75
CA MET A 37 5.49 6.12 -2.27
C MET A 37 4.67 5.45 -1.18
N ILE A 38 3.40 5.20 -1.46
CA ILE A 38 2.55 4.53 -0.47
C ILE A 38 2.97 3.07 -0.32
N SER A 39 3.20 2.62 0.90
CA SER A 39 3.42 1.20 1.19
C SER A 39 2.06 0.49 1.19
N GLN A 40 1.85 -0.40 0.22
CA GLN A 40 0.65 -1.21 0.11
C GLN A 40 1.03 -2.69 0.00
N GLY A 41 0.26 -3.53 0.65
CA GLY A 41 0.44 -4.97 0.62
C GLY A 41 -0.39 -5.67 1.68
N PRO A 42 -0.57 -6.97 1.58
CA PRO A 42 -1.18 -7.75 2.65
C PRO A 42 -0.30 -7.72 3.89
N SER A 43 -0.95 -7.73 5.04
CA SER A 43 -0.29 -7.78 6.36
C SER A 43 -0.75 -9.02 7.11
N VAL A 44 0.13 -9.56 7.93
CA VAL A 44 -0.20 -10.64 8.85
C VAL A 44 -0.49 -10.04 10.22
N CYS A 45 -1.67 -10.31 10.76
CA CYS A 45 -2.08 -9.88 12.09
C CYS A 45 -2.32 -11.09 12.97
N ILE A 46 -1.80 -11.04 14.20
CA ILE A 46 -2.04 -12.07 15.21
C ILE A 46 -3.11 -11.54 16.17
N PHE A 47 -4.24 -12.22 16.21
CA PHE A 47 -5.32 -11.86 17.12
C PHE A 47 -5.01 -12.39 18.51
N ASN A 48 -5.34 -11.61 19.52
CA ASN A 48 -5.33 -12.09 20.90
C ASN A 48 -6.46 -13.08 21.10
N LYS A 49 -6.14 -14.25 21.64
CA LYS A 49 -7.10 -15.34 21.96
C LYS A 49 -6.97 -15.75 23.41
N SER A 50 -8.00 -16.39 23.93
CA SER A 50 -8.03 -16.89 25.30
C SER A 50 -7.05 -18.04 25.54
N ASP A 51 -6.71 -18.81 24.50
CA ASP A 51 -5.70 -19.89 24.59
C ASP A 51 -4.31 -19.35 24.21
N PRO A 52 -3.38 -19.27 25.17
CA PRO A 52 -2.01 -18.82 24.88
C PRO A 52 -1.26 -19.72 23.89
N GLN A 53 -1.61 -21.00 23.79
CA GLN A 53 -0.96 -21.92 22.85
C GLN A 53 -1.33 -21.58 21.40
N GLU A 54 -2.57 -21.16 21.15
CA GLU A 54 -2.97 -20.70 19.82
C GLU A 54 -2.23 -19.40 19.42
N VAL A 55 -2.02 -18.50 20.37
CA VAL A 55 -1.24 -17.27 20.14
C VAL A 55 0.21 -17.61 19.84
N LEU A 56 0.81 -18.53 20.62
CA LEU A 56 2.19 -18.96 20.40
C LEU A 56 2.35 -19.66 19.04
N ALA A 57 1.43 -20.55 18.67
CA ALA A 57 1.45 -21.21 17.37
C ALA A 57 1.36 -20.20 16.21
N SER A 58 0.48 -19.21 16.34
CA SER A 58 0.35 -18.12 15.36
C SER A 58 1.62 -17.30 15.26
N TRP A 59 2.28 -17.03 16.38
CA TRP A 59 3.57 -16.33 16.41
C TRP A 59 4.68 -17.12 15.73
N LEU A 60 4.79 -18.41 16.02
CA LEU A 60 5.77 -19.29 15.38
C LEU A 60 5.53 -19.38 13.86
N PHE A 61 4.27 -19.43 13.43
CA PHE A 61 3.94 -19.37 12.00
C PHE A 61 4.35 -18.04 11.38
N ALA A 62 4.09 -16.91 12.04
CA ALA A 62 4.54 -15.60 11.55
C ALA A 62 6.08 -15.55 11.45
N GLN A 63 6.81 -16.13 12.40
CA GLN A 63 8.27 -16.24 12.33
C GLN A 63 8.74 -17.12 11.16
N PHE A 64 8.04 -18.22 10.90
CA PHE A 64 8.33 -19.06 9.73
C PHE A 64 8.18 -18.28 8.43
N LEU A 65 7.17 -17.43 8.30
CA LEU A 65 6.99 -16.57 7.12
C LEU A 65 8.13 -15.57 6.93
N LEU A 66 8.88 -15.25 7.99
CA LEU A 66 10.03 -14.33 7.92
C LEU A 66 11.37 -15.05 7.67
N THR A 67 11.36 -16.37 7.49
CA THR A 67 12.58 -17.10 7.10
C THR A 67 12.98 -16.75 5.68
N ASN A 68 14.29 -16.77 5.38
CA ASN A 68 14.80 -16.41 4.06
C ASN A 68 14.18 -17.24 2.94
N ASP A 69 14.06 -18.55 3.13
CA ASP A 69 13.55 -19.46 2.11
C ASP A 69 12.10 -19.12 1.74
N VAL A 70 11.25 -18.87 2.75
CA VAL A 70 9.85 -18.47 2.52
C VAL A 70 9.77 -17.10 1.86
N GLN A 71 10.57 -16.14 2.32
CA GLN A 71 10.60 -14.79 1.77
C GLN A 71 11.03 -14.78 0.29
N ILE A 72 12.05 -15.57 -0.06
CA ILE A 72 12.54 -15.66 -1.43
C ILE A 72 11.53 -16.40 -2.32
N ALA A 73 10.98 -17.52 -1.82
CA ALA A 73 9.96 -18.26 -2.56
C ALA A 73 8.73 -17.40 -2.84
N TYR A 74 8.29 -16.62 -1.85
CA TYR A 74 7.14 -15.73 -2.01
C TYR A 74 7.42 -14.56 -2.95
N ALA A 75 8.63 -13.99 -2.91
CA ALA A 75 9.07 -12.96 -3.85
C ALA A 75 9.13 -13.47 -5.30
N GLY A 76 9.37 -14.75 -5.51
CA GLY A 76 9.30 -15.41 -6.81
C GLY A 76 7.88 -15.51 -7.38
N THR A 77 6.83 -15.30 -6.57
CA THR A 77 5.44 -15.28 -7.01
C THR A 77 5.04 -13.90 -7.58
N GLU A 78 3.81 -13.49 -7.43
CA GLU A 78 3.25 -12.32 -8.10
C GLU A 78 3.57 -10.98 -7.43
N GLY A 79 4.61 -10.27 -7.88
CA GLY A 79 4.82 -8.84 -7.56
C GLY A 79 5.19 -8.53 -6.13
N TYR A 80 5.71 -9.49 -5.38
CA TYR A 80 6.17 -9.31 -4.01
C TYR A 80 7.70 -9.16 -3.93
N VAL A 81 8.17 -8.58 -2.84
CA VAL A 81 9.59 -8.47 -2.51
C VAL A 81 9.82 -8.99 -1.09
N PRO A 82 11.00 -9.52 -0.77
CA PRO A 82 11.31 -9.89 0.60
C PRO A 82 11.22 -8.67 1.52
N VAL A 83 10.64 -8.84 2.71
CA VAL A 83 10.47 -7.72 3.67
C VAL A 83 11.62 -7.62 4.66
N THR A 84 12.51 -8.62 4.73
CA THR A 84 13.68 -8.60 5.61
C THR A 84 14.94 -8.29 4.83
N THR A 85 15.79 -7.42 5.37
CA THR A 85 17.11 -7.08 4.79
C THR A 85 17.95 -8.34 4.56
N LYS A 86 17.91 -9.28 5.51
CA LYS A 86 18.63 -10.55 5.41
C LYS A 86 18.23 -11.37 4.18
N ALA A 87 16.93 -11.40 3.85
CA ALA A 87 16.46 -12.09 2.65
C ALA A 87 16.79 -11.30 1.38
N GLN A 88 16.66 -9.97 1.42
CA GLN A 88 17.01 -9.10 0.29
C GLN A 88 18.49 -9.21 -0.09
N GLU A 89 19.40 -9.29 0.88
CA GLU A 89 20.84 -9.37 0.69
C GLU A 89 21.34 -10.80 0.49
N SER A 90 20.47 -11.81 0.59
CA SER A 90 20.86 -13.21 0.41
C SER A 90 21.37 -13.47 -1.00
N GLU A 91 22.36 -14.35 -1.13
CA GLU A 91 22.90 -14.75 -2.42
C GLU A 91 21.82 -15.29 -3.37
N ALA A 92 20.91 -16.09 -2.84
CA ALA A 92 19.81 -16.66 -3.61
C ALA A 92 18.88 -15.61 -4.22
N TYR A 93 18.51 -14.57 -3.44
CA TYR A 93 17.67 -13.49 -3.96
C TYR A 93 18.44 -12.59 -4.94
N GLN A 94 19.69 -12.29 -4.64
CA GLN A 94 20.54 -11.52 -5.54
C GLN A 94 20.78 -12.27 -6.87
N ASP A 95 20.91 -13.59 -6.83
CA ASP A 95 20.97 -14.42 -8.04
C ASP A 95 19.69 -14.36 -8.85
N TYR A 96 18.54 -14.47 -8.19
CA TYR A 96 17.24 -14.29 -8.84
C TYR A 96 17.15 -12.94 -9.57
N LEU A 97 17.58 -11.84 -8.95
CA LEU A 97 17.56 -10.51 -9.58
C LEU A 97 18.52 -10.41 -10.80
N ARG A 98 19.68 -11.08 -10.76
CA ARG A 98 20.65 -11.09 -11.88
C ARG A 98 20.17 -11.88 -13.10
N ARG A 99 19.19 -12.74 -12.92
CA ARG A 99 18.66 -13.59 -13.99
C ARG A 99 17.53 -12.93 -14.80
N ALA A 100 17.28 -11.65 -14.61
CA ALA A 100 16.22 -10.91 -15.30
C ALA A 100 16.26 -11.16 -16.83
N GLY A 101 15.11 -11.55 -17.38
CA GLY A 101 14.93 -11.80 -18.81
C GLY A 101 15.52 -13.12 -19.34
N GLN A 102 16.09 -13.99 -18.49
CA GLN A 102 16.66 -15.26 -18.94
C GLN A 102 15.62 -16.33 -19.27
N ASP A 103 14.50 -16.31 -18.55
CA ASP A 103 13.39 -17.24 -18.74
C ASP A 103 12.07 -16.66 -18.20
N SER A 104 10.99 -17.42 -18.31
CA SER A 104 9.65 -16.96 -17.84
C SER A 104 9.57 -16.74 -16.33
N ASP A 105 10.35 -17.47 -15.55
CA ASP A 105 10.33 -17.34 -14.08
C ASP A 105 11.10 -16.08 -13.65
N HIS A 106 12.03 -15.61 -14.48
CA HIS A 106 12.82 -14.40 -14.29
C HIS A 106 12.39 -13.28 -15.24
N TYR A 107 11.09 -13.09 -15.36
CA TYR A 107 10.51 -12.06 -16.21
C TYR A 107 11.10 -10.68 -15.89
N ASP A 108 11.71 -10.04 -16.86
CA ASP A 108 12.52 -8.84 -16.73
C ASP A 108 11.72 -7.64 -16.13
N ILE A 109 10.49 -7.43 -16.58
CA ILE A 109 9.62 -6.36 -16.06
C ILE A 109 9.30 -6.57 -14.59
N LYS A 110 9.03 -7.80 -14.16
CA LYS A 110 8.77 -8.14 -12.76
C LYS A 110 10.00 -7.84 -11.89
N ILE A 111 11.16 -8.26 -12.35
CA ILE A 111 12.43 -8.02 -11.63
C ILE A 111 12.76 -6.53 -11.61
N ALA A 112 12.59 -5.82 -12.72
CA ALA A 112 12.78 -4.37 -12.77
C ALA A 112 11.81 -3.62 -11.79
N ALA A 113 10.57 -4.06 -11.68
CA ALA A 113 9.62 -3.51 -10.73
C ALA A 113 10.03 -3.77 -9.27
N SER A 114 10.51 -4.99 -8.98
CA SER A 114 11.02 -5.35 -7.65
C SER A 114 12.26 -4.53 -7.29
N GLN A 115 13.20 -4.35 -8.20
CA GLN A 115 14.39 -3.52 -8.00
C GLN A 115 14.02 -2.04 -7.79
N LEU A 116 13.07 -1.52 -8.57
CA LEU A 116 12.58 -0.15 -8.38
C LEU A 116 11.99 0.05 -6.97
N LEU A 117 11.19 -0.89 -6.48
CA LEU A 117 10.64 -0.85 -5.14
C LEU A 117 11.73 -0.91 -4.08
N LEU A 118 12.64 -1.88 -4.17
CA LEU A 118 13.72 -2.07 -3.19
C LEU A 118 14.65 -0.85 -3.09
N ASN A 119 14.96 -0.23 -4.23
CA ASN A 119 15.80 0.97 -4.28
C ASN A 119 15.09 2.22 -3.72
N ASN A 120 13.78 2.15 -3.47
CA ASN A 120 12.97 3.27 -2.99
C ASN A 120 12.25 2.98 -1.68
N THR A 121 12.65 1.96 -0.92
CA THR A 121 12.02 1.62 0.36
C THR A 121 12.05 2.76 1.37
N GLY A 122 13.13 3.57 1.39
CA GLY A 122 13.25 4.75 2.24
C GLY A 122 12.24 5.87 1.91
N ASN A 123 11.65 5.83 0.73
CA ASN A 123 10.65 6.78 0.27
C ASN A 123 9.21 6.30 0.53
N THR A 124 9.06 5.12 1.12
CA THR A 124 7.72 4.57 1.41
C THR A 124 7.14 5.16 2.69
N PHE A 125 5.82 5.28 2.71
CA PHE A 125 5.08 5.65 3.90
C PHE A 125 3.79 4.83 4.02
N VAL A 126 3.31 4.71 5.25
CA VAL A 126 2.00 4.11 5.54
C VAL A 126 0.97 5.23 5.61
N THR A 127 -0.15 5.05 4.94
CA THR A 127 -1.24 6.03 4.98
C THR A 127 -1.73 6.22 6.41
N PRO A 128 -1.76 7.45 6.93
CA PRO A 128 -2.31 7.72 8.24
C PRO A 128 -3.78 7.26 8.32
N VAL A 129 -4.16 6.70 9.45
CA VAL A 129 -5.54 6.32 9.76
C VAL A 129 -6.11 7.34 10.72
N PHE A 130 -7.12 8.09 10.27
CA PHE A 130 -7.83 9.08 11.06
C PHE A 130 -9.29 9.11 10.62
N ASN A 131 -10.13 9.75 11.43
CA ASN A 131 -11.53 9.92 11.05
C ASN A 131 -11.63 10.76 9.77
N GLY A 132 -12.26 10.21 8.73
CA GLY A 132 -12.34 10.86 7.41
C GLY A 132 -11.23 10.47 6.41
N SER A 133 -10.25 9.64 6.80
CA SER A 133 -9.18 9.20 5.87
C SER A 133 -9.72 8.54 4.59
N ALA A 134 -10.82 7.80 4.69
CA ALA A 134 -11.50 7.19 3.55
C ALA A 134 -12.12 8.25 2.62
N SER A 135 -12.76 9.26 3.19
CA SER A 135 -13.36 10.38 2.45
C SER A 135 -12.29 11.20 1.70
N LEU A 136 -11.19 11.50 2.38
CA LEU A 136 -10.07 12.22 1.76
C LEU A 136 -9.47 11.44 0.58
N ARG A 137 -9.28 10.13 0.75
CA ARG A 137 -8.77 9.26 -0.31
C ARG A 137 -9.73 9.20 -1.51
N ALA A 138 -11.04 9.08 -1.25
CA ALA A 138 -12.06 9.05 -2.29
C ALA A 138 -12.12 10.39 -3.04
N ALA A 139 -12.05 11.52 -2.33
CA ALA A 139 -12.00 12.85 -2.91
C ALA A 139 -10.79 13.04 -3.85
N ALA A 140 -9.61 12.63 -3.39
CA ALA A 140 -8.38 12.69 -4.20
C ALA A 140 -8.49 11.82 -5.47
N GLY A 141 -9.04 10.61 -5.35
CA GLY A 141 -9.29 9.73 -6.49
C GLY A 141 -10.24 10.37 -7.50
N GLN A 142 -11.34 10.95 -7.03
CA GLN A 142 -12.30 11.62 -7.90
C GLN A 142 -11.74 12.87 -8.56
N MET A 143 -10.90 13.65 -7.89
CA MET A 143 -10.20 14.77 -8.51
C MET A 143 -9.36 14.33 -9.71
N ILE A 144 -8.57 13.27 -9.55
CA ILE A 144 -7.76 12.72 -10.65
C ILE A 144 -8.65 12.26 -11.80
N GLU A 145 -9.72 11.55 -11.50
CA GLU A 145 -10.64 11.02 -12.50
C GLU A 145 -11.36 12.14 -13.28
N GLU A 146 -11.88 13.14 -12.60
CA GLU A 146 -12.58 14.28 -13.24
C GLU A 146 -11.60 15.13 -14.07
N THR A 147 -10.38 15.33 -13.59
CA THR A 147 -9.33 16.04 -14.35
C THR A 147 -8.99 15.26 -15.62
N ALA A 148 -8.78 13.95 -15.52
CA ALA A 148 -8.51 13.11 -16.69
C ALA A 148 -9.68 13.13 -17.70
N LYS A 149 -10.92 13.05 -17.23
CA LYS A 149 -12.12 13.18 -18.08
C LYS A 149 -12.18 14.54 -18.80
N SER A 150 -11.83 15.61 -18.09
CA SER A 150 -11.80 16.98 -18.68
C SER A 150 -10.77 17.07 -19.80
N VAL A 151 -9.57 16.52 -19.58
CA VAL A 151 -8.53 16.47 -20.62
C VAL A 151 -8.99 15.65 -21.82
N LEU A 152 -9.57 14.47 -21.60
CA LEU A 152 -10.08 13.62 -22.68
C LEU A 152 -11.19 14.31 -23.50
N ARG A 153 -12.01 15.14 -22.87
CA ARG A 153 -13.06 15.94 -23.49
C ARG A 153 -12.55 17.22 -24.13
N LYS A 154 -11.23 17.45 -24.10
CA LYS A 154 -10.58 18.67 -24.60
C LYS A 154 -11.10 19.96 -23.93
N GLN A 155 -11.53 19.84 -22.67
CA GLN A 155 -11.89 20.99 -21.85
C GLN A 155 -10.62 21.65 -21.32
N ASN A 156 -10.68 22.96 -21.06
CA ASN A 156 -9.56 23.64 -20.44
C ASN A 156 -9.35 23.15 -19.00
N VAL A 157 -8.12 22.79 -18.68
CA VAL A 157 -7.71 22.40 -17.32
C VAL A 157 -6.63 23.38 -16.89
N ASP A 158 -7.04 24.41 -16.17
CA ASP A 158 -6.19 25.47 -15.62
C ASP A 158 -6.32 25.50 -14.08
N ALA A 159 -5.54 26.34 -13.43
CA ALA A 159 -5.56 26.48 -11.99
C ALA A 159 -6.96 26.79 -11.44
N ALA A 160 -7.71 27.68 -12.11
CA ALA A 160 -9.05 28.05 -11.66
C ALA A 160 -10.04 26.88 -11.72
N SER A 161 -9.96 26.04 -12.77
CA SER A 161 -10.80 24.85 -12.90
C SER A 161 -10.44 23.77 -11.85
N ILE A 162 -9.16 23.64 -11.51
CA ILE A 162 -8.70 22.73 -10.45
C ILE A 162 -9.14 23.23 -9.07
N ASP A 163 -9.02 24.53 -8.80
CA ASP A 163 -9.49 25.12 -7.54
C ASP A 163 -11.00 24.93 -7.37
N ALA A 164 -11.79 25.19 -8.41
CA ALA A 164 -13.23 24.96 -8.39
C ALA A 164 -13.59 23.46 -8.15
N LEU A 165 -12.83 22.56 -8.74
CA LEU A 165 -12.99 21.13 -8.54
C LEU A 165 -12.64 20.74 -7.09
N PHE A 166 -11.58 21.31 -6.53
CA PHE A 166 -11.17 21.09 -5.14
C PHE A 166 -12.25 21.55 -4.14
N GLU A 167 -12.77 22.75 -4.30
CA GLU A 167 -13.87 23.28 -3.47
C GLU A 167 -15.13 22.38 -3.57
N LYS A 168 -15.43 21.89 -4.76
CA LYS A 168 -16.51 20.92 -4.95
C LYS A 168 -16.25 19.63 -4.17
N MET A 169 -15.01 19.12 -4.15
CA MET A 169 -14.66 17.90 -3.40
C MET A 169 -14.73 18.13 -1.89
N ILE A 170 -14.27 19.28 -1.39
CA ILE A 170 -14.42 19.65 0.02
C ILE A 170 -15.88 19.53 0.44
N SER A 171 -16.79 20.16 -0.31
CA SER A 171 -18.21 20.13 0.00
C SER A 171 -18.82 18.73 -0.12
N LEU A 172 -18.52 18.01 -1.21
CA LEU A 172 -19.11 16.70 -1.49
C LEU A 172 -18.70 15.63 -0.46
N TYR A 173 -17.45 15.65 -0.04
CA TYR A 173 -16.90 14.68 0.90
C TYR A 173 -16.83 15.19 2.34
N ARG A 174 -17.35 16.39 2.59
CA ARG A 174 -17.37 17.05 3.92
C ARG A 174 -15.97 17.11 4.54
N LEU A 175 -14.97 17.47 3.74
CA LEU A 175 -13.58 17.51 4.20
C LEU A 175 -13.35 18.66 5.19
N ASP A 176 -14.18 19.68 5.15
CA ASP A 176 -14.25 20.78 6.13
C ASP A 176 -14.69 20.35 7.53
N GLN A 177 -15.31 19.17 7.63
CA GLN A 177 -15.80 18.61 8.89
C GLN A 177 -14.86 17.51 9.46
N ILE A 178 -13.72 17.28 8.81
CA ILE A 178 -12.71 16.32 9.27
C ILE A 178 -11.92 16.98 10.40
N GLU A 179 -12.13 16.52 11.61
CA GLU A 179 -11.31 16.89 12.75
C GLU A 179 -9.92 16.23 12.63
N THR A 180 -8.90 17.05 12.49
CA THR A 180 -7.50 16.62 12.36
C THR A 180 -6.76 16.56 13.69
N GLY A 181 -7.46 16.77 14.80
CA GLY A 181 -6.93 16.71 16.16
C GLY A 181 -6.82 15.31 16.74
N ASP A 182 -6.03 15.16 17.80
CA ASP A 182 -6.05 13.95 18.63
C ASP A 182 -7.36 13.96 19.44
N THR A 183 -8.42 13.41 18.85
CA THR A 183 -9.75 13.35 19.45
C THR A 183 -9.79 12.66 20.82
N ARG A 184 -8.73 11.90 21.18
CA ARG A 184 -8.62 11.31 22.52
C ARG A 184 -8.39 12.36 23.60
N ALA A 185 -7.69 13.45 23.29
CA ALA A 185 -7.50 14.56 24.22
C ALA A 185 -8.80 15.37 24.43
N GLU A 186 -9.68 15.39 23.41
CA GLU A 186 -10.94 16.15 23.44
C GLU A 186 -12.12 15.39 24.04
N LEU A 187 -12.04 14.07 24.16
CA LEU A 187 -13.10 13.25 24.74
C LEU A 187 -13.32 13.51 26.24
N GLY A 188 -12.47 14.28 26.86
CA GLY A 188 -12.54 14.57 28.28
C GLY A 188 -12.26 13.34 29.17
N PRO A 189 -12.34 13.49 30.48
CA PRO A 189 -12.12 12.38 31.41
C PRO A 189 -13.25 11.35 31.27
N LEU A 190 -12.88 10.07 31.33
CA LEU A 190 -13.84 8.96 31.30
C LEU A 190 -15.00 9.19 32.27
N PRO A 191 -16.25 8.94 31.86
CA PRO A 191 -17.42 9.00 32.76
C PRO A 191 -17.18 8.22 34.05
N ALA A 192 -17.74 8.69 35.13
CA ALA A 192 -17.55 8.10 36.47
C ALA A 192 -17.90 6.60 36.50
N GLU A 193 -18.96 6.23 35.78
CA GLU A 193 -19.43 4.83 35.62
C GLU A 193 -18.41 3.96 34.92
N SER A 194 -17.79 4.46 33.85
CA SER A 194 -16.74 3.73 33.12
C SER A 194 -15.48 3.55 33.97
N ARG A 195 -15.13 4.55 34.79
CA ARG A 195 -14.01 4.45 35.74
C ARG A 195 -14.32 3.43 36.85
N ALA A 196 -15.53 3.43 37.37
CA ALA A 196 -15.95 2.47 38.39
C ALA A 196 -15.92 1.04 37.86
N LEU A 197 -16.34 0.80 36.62
CA LEU A 197 -16.27 -0.49 35.95
C LEU A 197 -14.81 -0.94 35.73
N LEU A 198 -13.93 -0.05 35.33
CA LEU A 198 -12.49 -0.37 35.18
C LEU A 198 -11.85 -0.74 36.54
N TRP A 199 -12.21 -0.03 37.62
CA TRP A 199 -11.76 -0.37 38.97
C TRP A 199 -12.30 -1.72 39.43
N ALA A 200 -13.59 -2.02 39.19
CA ALA A 200 -14.19 -3.31 39.52
C ALA A 200 -13.50 -4.45 38.74
N LEU A 201 -13.21 -4.28 37.45
CA LEU A 201 -12.48 -5.26 36.65
C LEU A 201 -11.05 -5.44 37.14
N GLY A 202 -10.36 -4.38 37.56
CA GLY A 202 -9.00 -4.47 38.13
C GLY A 202 -8.94 -5.14 39.50
N LEU A 203 -10.02 -5.13 40.27
CA LEU A 203 -10.14 -5.83 41.56
C LEU A 203 -10.50 -7.31 41.40
N CYS A 204 -11.02 -7.71 40.23
CA CYS A 204 -11.36 -9.10 39.91
C CYS A 204 -10.21 -9.87 39.25
N TRP A 205 -9.08 -9.19 39.02
CA TRP A 205 -7.84 -9.75 38.46
C TRP A 205 -6.78 -9.83 39.56
#